data_b60afb27cfeb3d95a299d99a761f9838
#
_entry.id   b60afb27cfeb3d95a299d99a761f9838
#
_cell.length_a   1.000
_cell.length_b   1.000
_cell.length_c   1.000
_cell.angle_alpha   90.00
_cell.angle_beta   90.00
_cell.angle_gamma   90.00
#
_symmetry.space_group_name_H-M   'P 1'
#
loop_
_entity.id
_entity.type
_entity.pdbx_description
1 polymer ?
#
loop_
_entity_poly.entity_id
_entity_poly.type
_entity_poly.pdbx_seq_one_letter_code
_entity_poly.pdbx_strand_id
1 'polypeptide(L)'
;MPVLFKHTRPLFGVWKIEETSDELLSMLALRSEYLPFLQNIKTEKRRQEWLASRVLLKELSGSELLIAYHEDGAPYLPDSAYHLSISHTNGYAAVLLQEQPAAGIDIEYYSTRILKIRSRFMSPEEDASVDPDNAVKHLLVYWCAKEALFKMIRQQDVDFIEHLHIEPFTYADSRQIKAYETRTGDPQSYTLSYEVRPDFVFVYSLPSGSGILR
;
A
#
# COMPACT_ATOMS: atom_id res chain seq x y z
N MET A 1 3.50 -22.18 0.10
CA MET A 1 3.25 -21.01 -0.75
C MET A 1 3.02 -19.82 0.15
N PRO A 2 3.81 -18.77 0.07
CA PRO A 2 3.82 -17.70 1.07
C PRO A 2 2.89 -16.53 0.78
N VAL A 3 1.78 -16.73 0.01
CA VAL A 3 0.64 -15.81 0.13
C VAL A 3 0.18 -15.88 1.57
N LEU A 4 0.47 -14.83 2.35
CA LEU A 4 0.08 -14.80 3.74
C LEU A 4 -1.43 -14.76 3.88
N PHE A 5 -2.08 -13.96 3.04
CA PHE A 5 -3.54 -13.96 2.83
C PHE A 5 -3.90 -13.21 1.54
N LYS A 6 -5.11 -13.46 1.04
CA LYS A 6 -5.74 -12.68 -0.03
C LYS A 6 -7.20 -12.40 0.31
N HIS A 7 -7.67 -11.25 -0.17
CA HIS A 7 -9.04 -10.78 -0.05
C HIS A 7 -9.64 -10.61 -1.43
N THR A 8 -10.93 -10.80 -1.58
CA THR A 8 -11.58 -10.83 -2.90
C THR A 8 -12.36 -9.55 -3.24
N ARG A 9 -12.74 -8.75 -2.25
CA ARG A 9 -13.50 -7.50 -2.44
C ARG A 9 -13.15 -6.47 -1.37
N PRO A 10 -12.26 -5.51 -1.64
CA PRO A 10 -11.45 -5.39 -2.87
C PRO A 10 -10.45 -6.55 -3.04
N LEU A 11 -9.97 -6.76 -4.26
CA LEU A 11 -9.01 -7.83 -4.55
C LEU A 11 -7.60 -7.36 -4.15
N PHE A 12 -7.10 -7.87 -3.05
CA PHE A 12 -5.74 -7.58 -2.59
C PHE A 12 -5.11 -8.79 -1.89
N GLY A 13 -3.82 -8.74 -1.70
CA GLY A 13 -3.10 -9.74 -0.94
C GLY A 13 -1.81 -9.20 -0.33
N VAL A 14 -1.28 -9.97 0.60
CA VAL A 14 0.04 -9.76 1.20
C VAL A 14 0.86 -11.03 1.04
N TRP A 15 2.09 -10.87 0.57
CA TRP A 15 3.09 -11.91 0.42
C TRP A 15 4.15 -11.76 1.50
N LYS A 16 4.45 -12.83 2.24
CA LYS A 16 5.62 -12.90 3.09
C LYS A 16 6.81 -13.39 2.25
N ILE A 17 7.83 -12.58 2.17
CA ILE A 17 8.99 -12.84 1.33
C ILE A 17 9.95 -13.75 2.11
N GLU A 18 9.99 -15.03 1.76
CA GLU A 18 10.90 -16.03 2.32
C GLU A 18 11.83 -16.60 1.25
N GLU A 19 11.52 -16.35 -0.02
CA GLU A 19 12.25 -16.84 -1.18
C GLU A 19 13.40 -15.90 -1.56
N THR A 20 14.40 -16.46 -2.21
CA THR A 20 15.43 -15.73 -2.96
C THR A 20 14.83 -15.09 -4.22
N SER A 21 15.54 -14.12 -4.81
CA SER A 21 15.11 -13.53 -6.07
C SER A 21 15.04 -14.52 -7.22
N ASP A 22 15.95 -15.52 -7.24
CA ASP A 22 15.96 -16.56 -8.27
C ASP A 22 14.75 -17.50 -8.13
N GLU A 23 14.38 -17.87 -6.91
CA GLU A 23 13.17 -18.65 -6.65
C GLU A 23 11.91 -17.89 -7.06
N LEU A 24 11.77 -16.61 -6.68
CA LEU A 24 10.65 -15.76 -7.10
C LEU A 24 10.58 -15.61 -8.63
N LEU A 25 11.72 -15.39 -9.29
CA LEU A 25 11.77 -15.32 -10.74
C LEU A 25 11.39 -16.66 -11.40
N SER A 26 11.68 -17.78 -10.75
CA SER A 26 11.29 -19.10 -11.24
C SER A 26 9.77 -19.33 -11.27
N MET A 27 9.01 -18.60 -10.44
CA MET A 27 7.55 -18.67 -10.38
C MET A 27 6.87 -17.88 -11.52
N LEU A 28 7.65 -17.08 -12.26
CA LEU A 28 7.16 -16.23 -13.36
C LEU A 28 7.52 -16.85 -14.71
N ALA A 29 6.60 -16.80 -15.67
CA ALA A 29 6.80 -17.34 -17.02
C ALA A 29 7.53 -16.34 -17.94
N LEU A 30 7.22 -15.04 -17.80
CA LEU A 30 7.76 -13.96 -18.63
C LEU A 30 9.13 -13.46 -18.13
N ARG A 31 10.04 -14.37 -17.84
CA ARG A 31 11.35 -14.05 -17.24
C ARG A 31 12.18 -13.10 -18.10
N SER A 32 12.14 -13.26 -19.41
CA SER A 32 12.86 -12.38 -20.36
C SER A 32 12.48 -10.91 -20.24
N GLU A 33 11.20 -10.63 -19.91
CA GLU A 33 10.69 -9.27 -19.72
C GLU A 33 11.18 -8.63 -18.42
N TYR A 34 11.48 -9.45 -17.41
CA TYR A 34 11.91 -8.97 -16.09
C TYR A 34 13.43 -8.79 -15.96
N LEU A 35 14.23 -9.58 -16.69
CA LEU A 35 15.70 -9.56 -16.59
C LEU A 35 16.31 -8.16 -16.79
N PRO A 36 15.90 -7.34 -17.78
CA PRO A 36 16.46 -5.99 -17.96
C PRO A 36 16.23 -5.08 -16.75
N PHE A 37 15.10 -5.21 -16.07
CA PHE A 37 14.80 -4.43 -14.85
C PHE A 37 15.65 -4.90 -13.68
N LEU A 38 15.80 -6.21 -13.50
CA LEU A 38 16.57 -6.82 -12.40
C LEU A 38 18.05 -6.46 -12.46
N GLN A 39 18.63 -6.28 -13.65
CA GLN A 39 20.01 -5.84 -13.82
C GLN A 39 20.28 -4.47 -13.18
N ASN A 40 19.28 -3.61 -13.14
CA ASN A 40 19.38 -2.27 -12.54
C ASN A 40 19.15 -2.25 -11.02
N ILE A 41 18.67 -3.35 -10.43
CA ILE A 41 18.40 -3.45 -9.00
C ILE A 41 19.64 -4.02 -8.29
N LYS A 42 20.28 -3.19 -7.48
CA LYS A 42 21.60 -3.49 -6.89
C LYS A 42 21.56 -4.49 -5.73
N THR A 43 20.48 -4.52 -4.94
CA THR A 43 20.41 -5.33 -3.72
C THR A 43 19.45 -6.49 -3.86
N GLU A 44 19.81 -7.63 -3.26
CA GLU A 44 18.98 -8.84 -3.25
C GLU A 44 17.60 -8.52 -2.63
N LYS A 45 17.58 -7.87 -1.47
CA LYS A 45 16.34 -7.46 -0.82
C LYS A 45 15.39 -6.71 -1.78
N ARG A 46 15.92 -5.74 -2.55
CA ARG A 46 15.09 -4.97 -3.49
C ARG A 46 14.60 -5.80 -4.67
N ARG A 47 15.42 -6.77 -5.14
CA ARG A 47 15.01 -7.74 -6.15
C ARG A 47 13.87 -8.63 -5.65
N GLN A 48 14.00 -9.14 -4.42
CA GLN A 48 12.96 -9.93 -3.76
C GLN A 48 11.65 -9.14 -3.65
N GLU A 49 11.66 -7.92 -3.11
CA GLU A 49 10.48 -7.04 -2.98
C GLU A 49 9.82 -6.79 -4.34
N TRP A 50 10.64 -6.51 -5.35
CA TRP A 50 10.17 -6.23 -6.71
C TRP A 50 9.54 -7.48 -7.36
N LEU A 51 10.16 -8.64 -7.23
CA LEU A 51 9.65 -9.90 -7.80
C LEU A 51 8.43 -10.41 -7.03
N ALA A 52 8.45 -10.35 -5.70
CA ALA A 52 7.34 -10.80 -4.88
C ALA A 52 6.03 -10.08 -5.22
N SER A 53 6.08 -8.78 -5.54
CA SER A 53 4.89 -8.05 -5.98
C SER A 53 4.33 -8.56 -7.32
N ARG A 54 5.17 -9.05 -8.25
CA ARG A 54 4.74 -9.64 -9.53
C ARG A 54 4.16 -11.03 -9.35
N VAL A 55 4.81 -11.84 -8.52
CA VAL A 55 4.28 -13.17 -8.17
C VAL A 55 2.92 -13.02 -7.47
N LEU A 56 2.80 -12.09 -6.52
CA LEU A 56 1.54 -11.81 -5.84
C LEU A 56 0.47 -11.30 -6.81
N LEU A 57 0.81 -10.39 -7.74
CA LEU A 57 -0.11 -9.93 -8.77
C LEU A 57 -0.64 -11.10 -9.61
N LYS A 58 0.24 -12.01 -10.05
CA LYS A 58 -0.14 -13.22 -10.79
C LYS A 58 -1.10 -14.10 -9.98
N GLU A 59 -0.84 -14.31 -8.69
CA GLU A 59 -1.70 -15.10 -7.80
C GLU A 59 -3.08 -14.45 -7.57
N LEU A 60 -3.16 -13.13 -7.59
CA LEU A 60 -4.41 -12.39 -7.43
C LEU A 60 -5.24 -12.38 -8.71
N SER A 61 -4.63 -12.09 -9.84
CA SER A 61 -5.30 -11.96 -11.14
C SER A 61 -5.55 -13.31 -11.83
N GLY A 62 -4.86 -14.38 -11.41
CA GLY A 62 -4.90 -15.69 -12.06
C GLY A 62 -4.10 -15.77 -13.35
N SER A 63 -3.41 -14.71 -13.75
CA SER A 63 -2.57 -14.66 -14.94
C SER A 63 -1.38 -13.73 -14.71
N GLU A 64 -0.29 -13.93 -15.48
CA GLU A 64 0.88 -13.08 -15.38
C GLU A 64 0.67 -11.79 -16.21
N LEU A 65 0.56 -10.67 -15.50
CA LEU A 65 0.35 -9.34 -16.07
C LEU A 65 1.64 -8.52 -15.97
N LEU A 66 2.04 -7.89 -17.07
CA LEU A 66 3.17 -6.96 -17.07
C LEU A 66 2.75 -5.62 -16.47
N ILE A 67 3.59 -5.11 -15.57
CA ILE A 67 3.41 -3.81 -14.95
C ILE A 67 4.20 -2.79 -15.77
N ALA A 68 3.52 -1.76 -16.23
CA ALA A 68 4.13 -0.56 -16.77
C ALA A 68 4.15 0.57 -15.72
N TYR A 69 4.89 1.62 -16.01
CA TYR A 69 5.04 2.75 -15.11
C TYR A 69 4.75 4.06 -15.84
N HIS A 70 3.99 4.92 -15.21
CA HIS A 70 3.82 6.30 -15.66
C HIS A 70 5.11 7.12 -15.45
N GLU A 71 5.16 8.32 -16.00
CA GLU A 71 6.31 9.23 -15.83
C GLU A 71 6.57 9.60 -14.36
N ASP A 72 5.53 9.65 -13.53
CA ASP A 72 5.60 9.87 -12.09
C ASP A 72 6.05 8.63 -11.28
N GLY A 73 6.31 7.50 -11.97
CA GLY A 73 6.71 6.23 -11.35
C GLY A 73 5.56 5.38 -10.82
N ALA A 74 4.31 5.81 -10.94
CA ALA A 74 3.16 5.03 -10.50
C ALA A 74 2.95 3.80 -11.40
N PRO A 75 2.74 2.60 -10.81
CA PRO A 75 2.51 1.38 -11.57
C PRO A 75 1.11 1.35 -12.18
N TYR A 76 0.99 0.78 -13.36
CA TYR A 76 -0.31 0.48 -13.98
C TYR A 76 -0.25 -0.80 -14.80
N LEU A 77 -1.41 -1.34 -15.16
CA LEU A 77 -1.57 -2.51 -16.00
C LEU A 77 -2.06 -2.06 -17.37
N PRO A 78 -1.24 -2.20 -18.44
CA PRO A 78 -1.70 -1.93 -19.80
C PRO A 78 -2.91 -2.81 -20.15
N ASP A 79 -3.85 -2.24 -20.88
CA ASP A 79 -5.06 -2.94 -21.40
C ASP A 79 -5.91 -3.64 -20.34
N SER A 80 -5.83 -3.20 -19.08
CA SER A 80 -6.60 -3.74 -17.96
C SER A 80 -7.65 -2.75 -17.45
N ALA A 81 -8.81 -3.25 -17.06
CA ALA A 81 -9.81 -2.48 -16.34
C ALA A 81 -9.44 -2.26 -14.86
N TYR A 82 -8.40 -2.94 -14.37
CA TYR A 82 -7.96 -2.81 -12.98
C TYR A 82 -6.95 -1.70 -12.79
N HIS A 83 -7.16 -0.90 -11.76
CA HIS A 83 -6.17 0.00 -11.18
C HIS A 83 -5.32 -0.77 -10.18
N LEU A 84 -4.02 -0.55 -10.24
CA LEU A 84 -3.00 -1.28 -9.46
C LEU A 84 -2.37 -0.36 -8.42
N SER A 85 -2.24 -0.84 -7.19
CA SER A 85 -1.38 -0.24 -6.18
C SER A 85 -0.48 -1.30 -5.55
N ILE A 86 0.78 -0.93 -5.31
CA ILE A 86 1.82 -1.81 -4.77
C ILE A 86 2.48 -1.12 -3.58
N SER A 87 2.73 -1.88 -2.54
CA SER A 87 3.62 -1.48 -1.45
C SER A 87 4.48 -2.65 -1.00
N HIS A 88 5.58 -2.36 -0.34
CA HIS A 88 6.46 -3.37 0.25
C HIS A 88 7.18 -2.77 1.44
N THR A 89 7.42 -3.61 2.42
CA THR A 89 8.21 -3.31 3.60
C THR A 89 9.14 -4.49 3.92
N ASN A 90 9.85 -4.43 5.03
CA ASN A 90 10.80 -5.48 5.39
C ASN A 90 10.16 -6.87 5.45
N GLY A 91 10.46 -7.72 4.47
CA GLY A 91 9.95 -9.10 4.39
C GLY A 91 8.51 -9.25 3.89
N TYR A 92 7.87 -8.18 3.39
CA TYR A 92 6.50 -8.24 2.90
C TYR A 92 6.31 -7.42 1.62
N ALA A 93 5.42 -7.90 0.75
CA ALA A 93 4.88 -7.16 -0.38
C ALA A 93 3.34 -7.19 -0.34
N ALA A 94 2.71 -6.10 -0.74
CA ALA A 94 1.26 -5.96 -0.81
C ALA A 94 0.86 -5.46 -2.20
N VAL A 95 -0.22 -6.00 -2.74
CA VAL A 95 -0.80 -5.63 -4.03
C VAL A 95 -2.30 -5.47 -3.88
N LEU A 96 -2.84 -4.38 -4.41
CA LEU A 96 -4.28 -4.12 -4.53
C LEU A 96 -4.64 -3.95 -6.00
N LEU A 97 -5.71 -4.61 -6.41
CA LEU A 97 -6.38 -4.46 -7.69
C LEU A 97 -7.81 -4.02 -7.47
N GLN A 98 -8.23 -2.95 -8.11
CA GLN A 98 -9.64 -2.53 -8.07
C GLN A 98 -10.08 -1.94 -9.40
N GLU A 99 -11.36 -2.14 -9.76
CA GLU A 99 -11.94 -1.66 -11.01
C GLU A 99 -12.17 -0.15 -11.02
N GLN A 100 -12.37 0.44 -9.84
CA GLN A 100 -12.55 1.88 -9.72
C GLN A 100 -11.20 2.62 -9.65
N PRO A 101 -11.12 3.86 -10.16
CA PRO A 101 -9.95 4.71 -9.98
C PRO A 101 -9.57 4.90 -8.51
N ALA A 102 -8.35 5.38 -8.28
CA ALA A 102 -7.82 5.68 -6.96
C ALA A 102 -7.57 4.43 -6.08
N ALA A 103 -6.87 3.42 -6.62
CA ALA A 103 -6.36 2.31 -5.85
C ALA A 103 -5.16 2.74 -4.99
N GLY A 104 -5.23 2.50 -3.70
CA GLY A 104 -4.14 2.79 -2.76
C GLY A 104 -3.98 1.68 -1.74
N ILE A 105 -2.78 1.11 -1.64
CA ILE A 105 -2.39 0.20 -0.56
C ILE A 105 -1.02 0.59 -0.03
N ASP A 106 -0.88 0.53 1.28
CA ASP A 106 0.42 0.68 1.92
C ASP A 106 0.59 -0.33 3.05
N ILE A 107 1.83 -0.79 3.25
CA ILE A 107 2.22 -1.76 4.28
C ILE A 107 3.52 -1.34 4.93
N GLU A 108 3.56 -1.31 6.28
CA GLU A 108 4.74 -0.94 7.03
C GLU A 108 5.05 -1.95 8.14
N TYR A 109 6.30 -2.39 8.19
CA TYR A 109 6.79 -3.22 9.27
C TYR A 109 6.82 -2.45 10.59
N TYR A 110 6.51 -3.14 11.69
CA TYR A 110 6.53 -2.55 13.03
C TYR A 110 7.91 -1.96 13.36
N SER A 111 7.95 -0.66 13.60
CA SER A 111 9.18 0.04 13.93
C SER A 111 8.91 1.28 14.77
N THR A 112 9.63 1.42 15.87
CA THR A 112 9.60 2.63 16.72
C THR A 112 10.18 3.87 16.04
N ARG A 113 10.79 3.71 14.85
CA ARG A 113 11.30 4.83 14.03
C ARG A 113 10.20 5.83 13.67
N ILE A 114 8.96 5.37 13.58
CA ILE A 114 7.79 6.21 13.29
C ILE A 114 7.63 7.35 14.30
N LEU A 115 7.96 7.13 15.57
CA LEU A 115 7.92 8.15 16.61
C LEU A 115 8.83 9.35 16.31
N LYS A 116 9.95 9.11 15.60
CA LYS A 116 10.94 10.15 15.28
C LYS A 116 10.53 11.02 14.09
N ILE A 117 9.65 10.54 13.27
CA ILE A 117 9.20 11.22 12.04
C ILE A 117 7.77 11.74 12.13
N ARG A 118 7.06 11.53 13.26
CA ARG A 118 5.65 11.88 13.42
C ARG A 118 5.35 13.33 13.05
N SER A 119 6.21 14.27 13.41
CA SER A 119 6.07 15.69 13.08
C SER A 119 6.16 16.02 11.58
N ARG A 120 6.51 15.05 10.73
CA ARG A 120 6.59 15.25 9.27
C ARG A 120 5.29 14.92 8.54
N PHE A 121 4.35 14.24 9.21
CA PHE A 121 3.12 13.80 8.57
C PHE A 121 1.86 13.95 9.43
N MET A 122 1.99 14.20 10.73
CA MET A 122 0.85 14.38 11.63
C MET A 122 0.48 15.85 11.76
N SER A 123 -0.79 16.19 11.53
CA SER A 123 -1.35 17.48 11.93
C SER A 123 -1.51 17.53 13.47
N PRO A 124 -1.63 18.71 14.10
CA PRO A 124 -1.87 18.82 15.54
C PRO A 124 -3.13 18.08 16.01
N GLU A 125 -4.19 18.04 15.19
CA GLU A 125 -5.44 17.37 15.49
C GLU A 125 -5.29 15.84 15.44
N GLU A 126 -4.67 15.32 14.37
CA GLU A 126 -4.35 13.90 14.25
C GLU A 126 -3.46 13.43 15.40
N ASP A 127 -2.43 14.23 15.72
CA ASP A 127 -1.45 13.94 16.76
C ASP A 127 -2.09 13.88 18.16
N ALA A 128 -3.05 14.74 18.44
CA ALA A 128 -3.80 14.74 19.70
C ALA A 128 -4.72 13.51 19.87
N SER A 129 -5.07 12.83 18.77
CA SER A 129 -5.92 11.64 18.78
C SER A 129 -5.14 10.32 18.98
N VAL A 130 -3.82 10.37 18.97
CA VAL A 130 -2.99 9.16 19.09
C VAL A 130 -3.15 8.51 20.44
N ASP A 131 -3.55 7.23 20.44
CA ASP A 131 -3.63 6.41 21.64
C ASP A 131 -2.22 6.22 22.26
N PRO A 132 -1.97 6.68 23.48
CA PRO A 132 -0.66 6.61 24.10
C PRO A 132 -0.19 5.17 24.38
N ASP A 133 -1.12 4.25 24.66
CA ASP A 133 -0.81 2.85 24.95
C ASP A 133 -0.45 2.06 23.67
N ASN A 134 -0.92 2.53 22.51
CA ASN A 134 -0.71 1.93 21.21
C ASN A 134 -0.01 2.88 20.24
N ALA A 135 0.74 3.87 20.72
CA ALA A 135 1.23 5.00 19.95
C ALA A 135 1.98 4.59 18.65
N VAL A 136 2.87 3.59 18.70
CA VAL A 136 3.61 3.15 17.50
C VAL A 136 2.69 2.58 16.45
N LYS A 137 1.77 1.69 16.83
CA LYS A 137 0.82 1.06 15.90
C LYS A 137 -0.14 2.10 15.32
N HIS A 138 -0.68 2.97 16.15
CA HIS A 138 -1.60 4.03 15.72
C HIS A 138 -0.94 5.00 14.74
N LEU A 139 0.30 5.42 15.02
CA LEU A 139 1.08 6.25 14.10
C LEU A 139 1.42 5.53 12.78
N LEU A 140 1.69 4.22 12.82
CA LEU A 140 1.87 3.42 11.60
C LEU A 140 0.58 3.36 10.77
N VAL A 141 -0.60 3.28 11.40
CA VAL A 141 -1.88 3.37 10.68
C VAL A 141 -2.02 4.73 9.99
N TYR A 142 -1.74 5.84 10.70
CA TYR A 142 -1.77 7.18 10.09
C TYR A 142 -0.80 7.31 8.93
N TRP A 143 0.44 6.84 9.10
CA TRP A 143 1.44 6.87 8.05
C TRP A 143 1.01 6.08 6.81
N CYS A 144 0.64 4.79 6.97
CA CYS A 144 0.14 3.95 5.88
C CYS A 144 -1.11 4.55 5.21
N ALA A 145 -2.01 5.16 5.98
CA ALA A 145 -3.21 5.80 5.44
C ALA A 145 -2.86 6.98 4.52
N LYS A 146 -1.91 7.83 4.93
CA LYS A 146 -1.44 8.94 4.12
C LYS A 146 -0.64 8.49 2.90
N GLU A 147 0.20 7.47 3.03
CA GLU A 147 0.89 6.84 1.89
C GLU A 147 -0.08 6.22 0.89
N ALA A 148 -1.12 5.52 1.38
CA ALA A 148 -2.16 4.98 0.50
C ALA A 148 -2.91 6.12 -0.22
N LEU A 149 -3.29 7.17 0.51
CA LEU A 149 -3.95 8.35 -0.05
C LEU A 149 -3.07 9.07 -1.07
N PHE A 150 -1.78 9.25 -0.79
CA PHE A 150 -0.80 9.81 -1.72
C PHE A 150 -0.75 9.03 -3.04
N LYS A 151 -0.71 7.69 -2.97
CA LYS A 151 -0.75 6.82 -4.16
C LYS A 151 -2.06 6.97 -4.94
N MET A 152 -3.18 7.23 -4.27
CA MET A 152 -4.50 7.40 -4.89
C MET A 152 -4.61 8.70 -5.67
N ILE A 153 -4.13 9.82 -5.12
CA ILE A 153 -4.32 11.15 -5.72
C ILE A 153 -3.36 11.44 -6.87
N ARG A 154 -2.20 10.79 -6.90
CA ARG A 154 -1.19 10.91 -7.97
C ARG A 154 -0.84 12.36 -8.32
N GLN A 155 -0.62 13.17 -7.30
CA GLN A 155 -0.20 14.57 -7.45
C GLN A 155 1.27 14.75 -7.08
N GLN A 156 1.92 15.76 -7.68
CA GLN A 156 3.25 16.21 -7.29
C GLN A 156 3.16 17.28 -6.21
N ASP A 157 4.28 17.52 -5.51
CA ASP A 157 4.40 18.55 -4.47
C ASP A 157 3.32 18.42 -3.37
N VAL A 158 3.09 17.19 -2.91
CA VAL A 158 2.15 16.89 -1.83
C VAL A 158 2.85 17.01 -0.49
N ASP A 159 2.37 17.91 0.36
CA ASP A 159 2.73 17.94 1.78
C ASP A 159 1.77 17.04 2.57
N PHE A 160 2.31 16.17 3.41
CA PHE A 160 1.50 15.17 4.14
C PHE A 160 0.68 15.76 5.28
N ILE A 161 1.05 16.94 5.79
CA ILE A 161 0.30 17.64 6.83
C ILE A 161 -0.78 18.53 6.22
N GLU A 162 -0.39 19.30 5.17
CA GLU A 162 -1.27 20.31 4.59
C GLU A 162 -2.29 19.74 3.61
N HIS A 163 -1.95 18.62 2.94
CA HIS A 163 -2.76 18.12 1.84
C HIS A 163 -3.45 16.78 2.09
N LEU A 164 -2.93 15.96 3.01
CA LEU A 164 -3.46 14.62 3.28
C LEU A 164 -4.01 14.55 4.70
N HIS A 165 -5.30 14.31 4.84
CA HIS A 165 -5.99 14.35 6.12
C HIS A 165 -6.66 13.01 6.42
N ILE A 166 -6.44 12.53 7.65
CA ILE A 166 -7.14 11.38 8.19
C ILE A 166 -8.03 11.88 9.33
N GLU A 167 -9.34 11.64 9.25
CA GLU A 167 -10.22 12.00 10.35
C GLU A 167 -9.78 11.26 11.62
N PRO A 168 -9.66 11.97 12.76
CA PRO A 168 -9.29 11.34 14.02
C PRO A 168 -10.19 10.15 14.37
N PHE A 169 -9.59 9.05 14.79
CA PHE A 169 -10.30 7.82 15.10
C PHE A 169 -9.75 7.15 16.37
N THR A 170 -10.58 6.36 17.01
CA THR A 170 -10.15 5.53 18.15
C THR A 170 -9.40 4.32 17.60
N TYR A 171 -8.21 4.05 18.16
CA TYR A 171 -7.40 2.89 17.80
C TYR A 171 -8.15 1.57 17.98
N ALA A 172 -7.97 0.66 17.04
CA ALA A 172 -8.39 -0.73 17.09
C ALA A 172 -7.41 -1.57 16.24
N ASP A 173 -7.44 -2.89 16.33
CA ASP A 173 -6.57 -3.75 15.52
C ASP A 173 -7.02 -3.83 14.04
N SER A 174 -8.29 -3.51 13.76
CA SER A 174 -8.81 -3.33 12.41
C SER A 174 -10.00 -2.38 12.42
N ARG A 175 -10.10 -1.52 11.42
CA ARG A 175 -11.21 -0.56 11.28
C ARG A 175 -11.24 0.09 9.91
N GLN A 176 -12.39 0.67 9.56
CA GLN A 176 -12.50 1.65 8.49
C GLN A 176 -12.29 3.05 9.05
N ILE A 177 -11.59 3.88 8.29
CA ILE A 177 -11.28 5.27 8.60
C ILE A 177 -11.63 6.16 7.41
N LYS A 178 -11.87 7.43 7.68
CA LYS A 178 -12.12 8.44 6.67
C LYS A 178 -10.86 9.23 6.40
N ALA A 179 -10.63 9.51 5.12
CA ALA A 179 -9.54 10.33 4.65
C ALA A 179 -10.05 11.32 3.61
N TYR A 180 -9.41 12.47 3.53
CA TYR A 180 -9.67 13.43 2.45
C TYR A 180 -8.36 14.13 2.07
N GLU A 181 -8.36 14.70 0.87
CA GLU A 181 -7.22 15.46 0.38
C GLU A 181 -7.65 16.86 -0.03
N THR A 182 -6.71 17.79 -0.01
CA THR A 182 -6.92 19.20 -0.37
C THR A 182 -5.96 19.68 -1.48
N ARG A 183 -5.21 18.73 -2.09
CA ARG A 183 -4.20 19.05 -3.10
C ARG A 183 -4.78 19.19 -4.51
N THR A 184 -5.84 18.45 -4.81
CA THR A 184 -6.49 18.53 -6.12
C THR A 184 -7.44 19.73 -6.21
N GLY A 185 -7.78 20.13 -7.43
CA GLY A 185 -8.74 21.22 -7.65
C GLY A 185 -10.20 20.86 -7.27
N ASP A 186 -10.47 19.57 -7.04
CA ASP A 186 -11.74 19.03 -6.57
C ASP A 186 -11.48 18.04 -5.43
N PRO A 187 -11.36 18.52 -4.19
CA PRO A 187 -11.02 17.69 -3.04
C PRO A 187 -11.98 16.54 -2.84
N GLN A 188 -11.45 15.34 -2.71
CA GLN A 188 -12.21 14.10 -2.58
C GLN A 188 -12.09 13.50 -1.19
N SER A 189 -13.14 12.82 -0.74
CA SER A 189 -13.14 12.02 0.48
C SER A 189 -13.12 10.54 0.14
N TYR A 190 -12.37 9.78 0.93
CA TYR A 190 -12.13 8.36 0.72
C TYR A 190 -12.44 7.58 1.99
N THR A 191 -12.80 6.32 1.82
CA THR A 191 -12.85 5.36 2.91
C THR A 191 -11.67 4.39 2.75
N LEU A 192 -10.85 4.31 3.78
CA LEU A 192 -9.75 3.37 3.87
C LEU A 192 -10.08 2.31 4.92
N SER A 193 -9.55 1.12 4.75
CA SER A 193 -9.59 0.07 5.76
C SER A 193 -8.18 -0.29 6.18
N TYR A 194 -7.96 -0.59 7.44
CA TYR A 194 -6.67 -1.02 7.95
C TYR A 194 -6.76 -2.26 8.82
N GLU A 195 -5.65 -2.97 8.90
CA GLU A 195 -5.43 -4.03 9.86
C GLU A 195 -4.03 -3.93 10.48
N VAL A 196 -3.98 -4.16 11.79
CA VAL A 196 -2.75 -4.26 12.56
C VAL A 196 -2.43 -5.72 12.80
N ARG A 197 -1.29 -6.16 12.37
CA ARG A 197 -0.77 -7.53 12.58
C ARG A 197 0.41 -7.47 13.56
N PRO A 198 0.88 -8.61 14.08
CA PRO A 198 2.01 -8.62 15.00
C PRO A 198 3.26 -7.92 14.47
N ASP A 199 3.57 -8.10 13.18
CA ASP A 199 4.82 -7.65 12.57
C ASP A 199 4.65 -6.42 11.67
N PHE A 200 3.43 -6.08 11.23
CA PHE A 200 3.17 -5.00 10.29
C PHE A 200 1.77 -4.41 10.43
N VAL A 201 1.62 -3.23 9.86
CA VAL A 201 0.33 -2.56 9.64
C VAL A 201 0.14 -2.42 8.14
N PHE A 202 -1.08 -2.56 7.65
CA PHE A 202 -1.40 -2.21 6.28
C PHE A 202 -2.73 -1.47 6.18
N VAL A 203 -2.82 -0.60 5.18
CA VAL A 203 -4.00 0.21 4.88
C VAL A 203 -4.29 0.08 3.39
N TYR A 204 -5.56 -0.01 3.03
CA TYR A 204 -6.00 -0.08 1.63
C TYR A 204 -7.28 0.71 1.40
N SER A 205 -7.43 1.22 0.18
CA SER A 205 -8.63 1.93 -0.24
C SER A 205 -9.81 0.97 -0.43
N LEU A 206 -11.00 1.44 -0.04
CA LEU A 206 -12.25 0.77 -0.38
C LEU A 206 -12.87 1.41 -1.62
N PRO A 207 -13.57 0.63 -2.47
CA PRO A 207 -14.31 1.18 -3.59
C PRO A 207 -15.33 2.22 -3.13
N SER A 208 -15.50 3.30 -3.91
CA SER A 208 -16.49 4.35 -3.64
C SER A 208 -17.90 3.73 -3.56
N GLY A 209 -18.65 4.05 -2.50
CA GLY A 209 -19.99 3.49 -2.28
C GLY A 209 -20.03 2.20 -1.48
N SER A 210 -18.90 1.63 -1.04
CA SER A 210 -18.90 0.59 -0.02
C SER A 210 -19.31 1.22 1.31
N GLY A 211 -20.58 1.00 1.68
CA GLY A 211 -21.11 1.46 2.94
C GLY A 211 -20.31 0.88 4.11
N ILE A 212 -20.21 1.66 5.19
CA ILE A 212 -19.60 1.22 6.45
C ILE A 212 -20.35 -0.05 6.87
N LEU A 213 -19.70 -1.20 6.78
CA LEU A 213 -20.17 -2.39 7.47
C LEU A 213 -20.02 -2.10 8.97
N ARG A 214 -21.17 -1.95 9.62
CA ARG A 214 -21.28 -1.75 11.08
C ARG A 214 -20.91 -3.02 11.83
#